data_b9978c467835be92a36c57f04b81b10c
#
_entry.id   b9978c467835be92a36c57f04b81b10c
#
_cell.length_a   1.000
_cell.length_b   1.000
_cell.length_c   1.000
_cell.angle_alpha   90.00
_cell.angle_beta   90.00
_cell.angle_gamma   90.00
#
_symmetry.space_group_name_H-M   'P 1'
#
loop_
_entity.id
_entity.type
_entity.pdbx_description
1 polymer ?
#
loop_
_entity_poly.entity_id
_entity_poly.type
_entity_poly.pdbx_seq_one_letter_code
_entity_poly.pdbx_strand_id
1 'polypeptide(L)'
;MTGGAYSLAVMVADDGFEITLGKPVAGGMRGEIAHMHCPDCLSWVYTRPPGIPFVNIRTPMLDAPNGFAPFIDMWLAEKLPWVVPTAEHHFDSFPGPGEWRGLMSQYAAQPSG
;
A
#
# COMPACT_ATOMS: atom_id res chain seq x y z
N MET A 1 3.12 6.40 11.69
CA MET A 1 3.43 6.99 10.38
C MET A 1 2.22 7.57 9.66
N THR A 2 1.07 6.93 9.74
CA THR A 2 -0.11 7.39 9.02
C THR A 2 -0.88 8.47 9.75
N GLY A 3 -0.78 8.54 11.05
CA GLY A 3 -1.60 9.41 11.89
C GLY A 3 -3.08 9.04 11.91
N GLY A 4 -3.45 7.92 11.34
CA GLY A 4 -4.83 7.47 11.25
C GLY A 4 -5.00 6.03 11.71
N ALA A 5 -6.22 5.52 11.59
CA ALA A 5 -6.58 4.18 12.04
C ALA A 5 -5.99 3.07 11.17
N TYR A 6 -5.66 3.36 9.92
CA TYR A 6 -5.06 2.42 8.96
C TYR A 6 -4.36 3.21 7.86
N SER A 7 -3.58 2.51 7.05
CA SER A 7 -2.99 3.08 5.84
C SER A 7 -3.65 2.46 4.62
N LEU A 8 -3.72 3.23 3.55
CA LEU A 8 -4.26 2.80 2.28
C LEU A 8 -3.18 2.89 1.22
N ALA A 9 -2.94 1.81 0.50
CA ALA A 9 -1.91 1.75 -0.52
C ALA A 9 -2.36 0.95 -1.74
N VAL A 10 -1.84 1.33 -2.90
CA VAL A 10 -1.98 0.60 -4.15
C VAL A 10 -0.65 -0.08 -4.44
N MET A 11 -0.67 -1.39 -4.69
CA MET A 11 0.53 -2.14 -5.02
C MET A 11 0.70 -2.18 -6.53
N VAL A 12 1.85 -1.71 -7.02
CA VAL A 12 2.17 -1.72 -8.45
C VAL A 12 3.46 -2.49 -8.68
N ALA A 13 3.61 -3.07 -9.88
CA ALA A 13 4.82 -3.76 -10.25
C ALA A 13 6.00 -2.78 -10.27
N ASP A 14 7.15 -3.23 -9.78
CA ASP A 14 8.35 -2.41 -9.65
C ASP A 14 8.81 -1.85 -11.00
N ASP A 15 8.72 -2.64 -12.07
CA ASP A 15 9.10 -2.22 -13.42
C ASP A 15 8.13 -1.21 -14.04
N GLY A 16 6.95 -1.03 -13.44
CA GLY A 16 5.97 -0.02 -13.87
C GLY A 16 6.02 1.26 -13.06
N PHE A 17 6.99 1.39 -12.16
CA PHE A 17 7.11 2.55 -11.27
C PHE A 17 8.35 3.36 -11.61
N GLU A 18 8.18 4.67 -11.79
CA GLU A 18 9.27 5.59 -12.12
C GLU A 18 9.09 6.92 -11.38
N ILE A 19 10.18 7.46 -10.87
CA ILE A 19 10.20 8.80 -10.27
C ILE A 19 10.62 9.78 -11.37
N THR A 20 9.70 10.65 -11.77
CA THR A 20 9.94 11.60 -12.87
C THR A 20 10.38 12.97 -12.38
N LEU A 21 10.13 13.31 -11.12
CA LEU A 21 10.46 14.60 -10.57
C LEU A 21 10.76 14.48 -9.08
N GLY A 22 11.83 15.15 -8.63
CA GLY A 22 12.18 15.20 -7.22
C GLY A 22 13.05 14.03 -6.76
N LYS A 23 13.48 14.09 -5.50
CA LYS A 23 14.31 13.07 -4.87
C LYS A 23 13.70 12.70 -3.50
N PRO A 24 12.90 11.64 -3.44
CA PRO A 24 12.33 11.21 -2.17
C PRO A 24 13.42 10.78 -1.19
N VAL A 25 13.14 10.95 0.10
CA VAL A 25 14.06 10.59 1.18
C VAL A 25 13.44 9.51 2.06
N ALA A 26 14.28 8.63 2.59
CA ALA A 26 13.83 7.59 3.51
C ALA A 26 13.52 8.18 4.88
N GLY A 27 12.43 7.72 5.48
CA GLY A 27 12.03 8.08 6.83
C GLY A 27 11.14 7.00 7.39
N GLY A 28 10.85 7.02 8.69
CA GLY A 28 9.98 6.05 9.31
C GLY A 28 10.43 4.61 9.08
N MET A 29 11.73 4.34 9.10
CA MET A 29 12.27 3.02 8.80
C MET A 29 11.91 2.00 9.87
N ARG A 30 11.55 0.80 9.43
CA ARG A 30 11.41 -0.37 10.29
C ARG A 30 12.28 -1.49 9.71
N GLY A 31 13.41 -1.77 10.37
CA GLY A 31 14.38 -2.72 9.85
C GLY A 31 14.88 -2.28 8.48
N GLU A 32 14.74 -3.13 7.48
CA GLU A 32 15.19 -2.84 6.13
C GLU A 32 14.12 -2.17 5.26
N ILE A 33 12.91 -2.00 5.77
CA ILE A 33 11.82 -1.40 5.00
C ILE A 33 11.95 0.11 5.01
N ALA A 34 12.16 0.69 3.84
CA ALA A 34 12.28 2.13 3.67
C ALA A 34 10.94 2.72 3.21
N HIS A 35 10.39 3.61 4.03
CA HIS A 35 9.21 4.40 3.68
C HIS A 35 9.68 5.73 3.13
N MET A 36 9.36 6.01 1.86
CA MET A 36 9.90 7.17 1.13
C MET A 36 8.98 8.36 1.25
N HIS A 37 9.55 9.51 1.56
CA HIS A 37 8.84 10.75 1.85
C HIS A 37 9.27 11.87 0.93
N CYS A 38 8.37 12.82 0.72
CA CYS A 38 8.72 14.06 0.05
C CYS A 38 9.63 14.89 0.97
N PRO A 39 10.81 15.35 0.51
CA PRO A 39 11.71 16.12 1.37
C PRO A 39 11.16 17.52 1.72
N ASP A 40 10.23 18.06 0.93
CA ASP A 40 9.67 19.39 1.15
C ASP A 40 8.53 19.41 2.15
N CYS A 41 7.53 18.53 1.98
CA CYS A 41 6.36 18.49 2.84
C CYS A 41 6.35 17.31 3.82
N LEU A 42 7.30 16.40 3.71
CA LEU A 42 7.48 15.22 4.55
C LEU A 42 6.32 14.22 4.47
N SER A 43 5.47 14.31 3.47
CA SER A 43 4.42 13.32 3.26
C SER A 43 5.02 11.98 2.86
N TRP A 44 4.45 10.91 3.40
CA TRP A 44 4.82 9.54 3.02
C TRP A 44 4.20 9.24 1.65
N VAL A 45 5.04 8.96 0.66
CA VAL A 45 4.60 8.77 -0.73
C VAL A 45 4.50 7.31 -1.11
N TYR A 46 5.56 6.54 -0.88
CA TYR A 46 5.56 5.12 -1.24
C TYR A 46 6.50 4.33 -0.35
N THR A 47 6.37 3.01 -0.42
CA THR A 47 7.24 2.06 0.27
C THR A 47 7.69 0.99 -0.72
N ARG A 48 9.00 0.71 -0.71
CA ARG A 48 9.58 -0.35 -1.55
C ARG A 48 10.16 -1.42 -0.63
N PRO A 49 9.41 -2.51 -0.35
CA PRO A 49 9.94 -3.59 0.48
C PRO A 49 11.13 -4.28 -0.21
N PRO A 50 12.20 -4.63 0.52
CA PRO A 50 13.35 -5.31 -0.07
C PRO A 50 12.99 -6.72 -0.53
N GLY A 51 13.54 -7.12 -1.69
CA GLY A 51 13.35 -8.45 -2.23
C GLY A 51 11.97 -8.75 -2.80
N ILE A 52 11.10 -7.75 -2.86
CA ILE A 52 9.73 -7.89 -3.38
C ILE A 52 9.61 -7.05 -4.65
N PRO A 53 9.08 -7.62 -5.77
CA PRO A 53 9.03 -6.90 -7.05
C PRO A 53 7.85 -5.93 -7.16
N PHE A 54 7.41 -5.36 -6.07
CA PHE A 54 6.28 -4.43 -6.02
C PHE A 54 6.62 -3.19 -5.22
N VAL A 55 5.96 -2.08 -5.56
CA VAL A 55 6.02 -0.82 -4.82
C VAL A 55 4.62 -0.52 -4.29
N ASN A 56 4.53 -0.16 -3.02
CA ASN A 56 3.28 0.25 -2.39
C ASN A 56 3.18 1.77 -2.41
N ILE A 57 2.31 2.31 -3.26
CA ILE A 57 2.08 3.74 -3.36
C ILE A 57 0.93 4.11 -2.43
N ARG A 58 1.12 5.15 -1.62
CA ARG A 58 0.04 5.66 -0.78
C ARG A 58 -1.09 6.15 -1.67
N THR A 59 -2.28 5.56 -1.51
CA THR A 59 -3.43 5.87 -2.39
C THR A 59 -3.76 7.37 -2.44
N PRO A 60 -3.73 8.12 -1.32
CA PRO A 60 -3.99 9.56 -1.37
C PRO A 60 -3.01 10.36 -2.21
N MET A 61 -1.85 9.79 -2.55
CA MET A 61 -0.85 10.45 -3.39
C MET A 61 -1.12 10.30 -4.89
N LEU A 62 -2.12 9.52 -5.26
CA LEU A 62 -2.50 9.34 -6.66
C LEU A 62 -3.34 10.52 -7.14
N ASP A 63 -3.30 10.79 -8.46
CA ASP A 63 -4.06 11.90 -9.06
C ASP A 63 -5.58 11.70 -8.92
N ALA A 64 -6.04 10.45 -8.97
CA ALA A 64 -7.46 10.12 -8.85
C ALA A 64 -7.68 9.05 -7.76
N PRO A 65 -7.46 9.38 -6.48
CA PRO A 65 -7.54 8.38 -5.41
C PRO A 65 -8.94 7.81 -5.20
N ASN A 66 -9.98 8.54 -5.60
CA ASN A 66 -11.37 8.09 -5.41
C ASN A 66 -11.75 6.89 -6.29
N GLY A 67 -10.92 6.55 -7.29
CA GLY A 67 -11.13 5.37 -8.11
C GLY A 67 -10.73 4.06 -7.44
N PHE A 68 -10.18 4.11 -6.22
CA PHE A 68 -9.69 2.94 -5.52
C PHE A 68 -10.49 2.71 -4.23
N ALA A 69 -10.92 1.47 -4.03
CA ALA A 69 -11.55 1.03 -2.79
C ALA A 69 -10.73 -0.11 -2.20
N PRO A 70 -10.75 -0.29 -0.88
CA PRO A 70 -10.02 -1.39 -0.25
C PRO A 70 -10.47 -2.74 -0.80
N PHE A 71 -9.53 -3.56 -1.26
CA PHE A 71 -9.77 -4.90 -1.74
C PHE A 71 -9.29 -5.94 -0.72
N ILE A 72 -8.18 -5.65 -0.04
CA ILE A 72 -7.58 -6.52 0.96
C ILE A 72 -7.34 -5.70 2.23
N ASP A 73 -7.84 -6.19 3.35
CA ASP A 73 -7.47 -5.70 4.68
C ASP A 73 -6.44 -6.66 5.27
N MET A 74 -5.30 -6.13 5.68
CA MET A 74 -4.21 -6.90 6.29
C MET A 74 -3.94 -6.41 7.70
N TRP A 75 -3.32 -7.28 8.50
CA TRP A 75 -2.94 -6.99 9.89
C TRP A 75 -4.14 -6.62 10.76
N LEU A 76 -5.25 -7.31 10.54
CA LEU A 76 -6.45 -7.10 11.35
C LEU A 76 -6.24 -7.47 12.82
N ALA A 77 -5.25 -8.34 13.11
CA ALA A 77 -4.87 -8.66 14.49
C ALA A 77 -4.41 -7.43 15.27
N GLU A 78 -3.92 -6.41 14.58
CA GLU A 78 -3.39 -5.17 15.18
C GLU A 78 -4.33 -3.97 15.02
N LYS A 79 -5.53 -4.17 14.47
CA LYS A 79 -6.46 -3.06 14.25
C LYS A 79 -6.96 -2.46 15.56
N LEU A 80 -7.29 -1.19 15.54
CA LEU A 80 -7.97 -0.56 16.66
C LEU A 80 -9.37 -1.15 16.82
N PRO A 81 -9.87 -1.34 18.05
CA PRO A 81 -11.13 -2.06 18.29
C PRO A 81 -12.35 -1.48 17.57
N TRP A 82 -12.38 -0.18 17.34
CA TRP A 82 -13.52 0.50 16.71
C TRP A 82 -13.43 0.54 15.19
N VAL A 83 -12.35 0.07 14.58
CA VAL A 83 -12.20 0.05 13.13
C VAL A 83 -12.98 -1.13 12.55
N VAL A 84 -13.85 -0.84 11.58
CA VAL A 84 -14.62 -1.86 10.85
C VAL A 84 -13.97 -2.06 9.49
N PRO A 85 -13.38 -3.23 9.22
CA PRO A 85 -12.78 -3.53 7.92
C PRO A 85 -13.85 -3.54 6.82
N THR A 86 -13.58 -2.92 5.69
CA THR A 86 -14.54 -2.78 4.59
C THR A 86 -14.12 -3.48 3.31
N ALA A 87 -12.90 -4.03 3.26
CA ALA A 87 -12.41 -4.72 2.07
C ALA A 87 -13.11 -6.07 1.87
N GLU A 88 -13.06 -6.58 0.64
CA GLU A 88 -13.63 -7.86 0.29
C GLU A 88 -12.87 -9.04 0.94
N HIS A 89 -11.57 -8.91 1.11
CA HIS A 89 -10.71 -9.95 1.69
C HIS A 89 -10.06 -9.45 2.97
N HIS A 90 -10.08 -10.28 4.01
CA HIS A 90 -9.56 -9.94 5.34
C HIS A 90 -8.47 -10.92 5.77
N PHE A 91 -7.37 -10.40 6.32
CA PHE A 91 -6.26 -11.22 6.82
C PHE A 91 -5.77 -10.67 8.17
N ASP A 92 -5.52 -11.57 9.11
CA ASP A 92 -4.98 -11.17 10.43
C ASP A 92 -3.55 -10.65 10.33
N SER A 93 -2.79 -11.13 9.36
CA SER A 93 -1.46 -10.63 9.04
C SER A 93 -1.36 -10.44 7.51
N PHE A 94 -0.42 -11.06 6.84
CA PHE A 94 -0.34 -11.03 5.38
C PHE A 94 -1.06 -12.23 4.77
N PRO A 95 -1.56 -12.12 3.53
CA PRO A 95 -1.96 -13.30 2.76
C PRO A 95 -0.79 -14.28 2.64
N GLY A 96 -1.08 -15.57 2.63
CA GLY A 96 -0.05 -16.59 2.42
C GLY A 96 0.59 -16.48 1.03
N PRO A 97 1.82 -17.01 0.85
CA PRO A 97 2.52 -16.90 -0.44
C PRO A 97 1.73 -17.42 -1.63
N GLY A 98 0.93 -18.45 -1.44
CA GLY A 98 0.08 -19.00 -2.50
C GLY A 98 -1.19 -18.22 -2.76
N GLU A 99 -1.59 -17.32 -1.88
CA GLU A 99 -2.83 -16.56 -2.01
C GLU A 99 -2.68 -15.28 -2.83
N TRP A 100 -1.49 -14.69 -2.84
CA TRP A 100 -1.24 -13.41 -3.51
C TRP A 100 -1.60 -13.43 -4.99
N ARG A 101 -1.21 -14.50 -5.70
CA ARG A 101 -1.46 -14.61 -7.14
C ARG A 101 -2.95 -14.60 -7.45
N GLY A 102 -3.73 -15.37 -6.68
CA GLY A 102 -5.18 -15.41 -6.83
C GLY A 102 -5.83 -14.07 -6.55
N LEU A 103 -5.40 -13.39 -5.49
CA LEU A 103 -5.91 -12.07 -5.13
C LEU A 103 -5.60 -11.03 -6.21
N MET A 104 -4.39 -11.04 -6.73
CA MET A 104 -4.00 -10.12 -7.81
C MET A 104 -4.82 -10.36 -9.06
N SER A 105 -5.07 -11.62 -9.41
CA SER A 105 -5.92 -11.97 -10.55
C SER A 105 -7.35 -11.51 -10.37
N GLN A 106 -7.91 -11.69 -9.18
CA GLN A 106 -9.25 -11.23 -8.86
C GLN A 106 -9.37 -9.72 -8.95
N TYR A 107 -8.38 -9.00 -8.44
CA TYR A 107 -8.38 -7.54 -8.51
C TYR A 107 -8.30 -7.07 -9.95
N ALA A 108 -7.44 -7.67 -10.76
CA ALA A 108 -7.28 -7.30 -12.16
C ALA A 108 -8.56 -7.58 -12.98
N ALA A 109 -9.39 -8.52 -12.54
CA ALA A 109 -10.64 -8.88 -13.22
C ALA A 109 -11.81 -7.96 -12.83
N GLN A 110 -11.64 -7.08 -11.84
CA GLN A 110 -12.70 -6.15 -11.45
C GLN A 110 -12.99 -5.14 -12.56
N PRO A 111 -14.26 -4.74 -12.72
CA PRO A 111 -14.59 -3.67 -13.68
C PRO A 111 -13.88 -2.38 -13.27
N SER A 112 -13.36 -1.67 -14.26
CA SER A 112 -12.82 -0.33 -14.06
C SER A 112 -13.95 0.60 -13.69
N GLY A 113 -13.80 1.33 -12.60
CA GLY A 113 -14.88 2.24 -12.27
C GLY A 113 -14.66 3.04 -11.04
#